data_f6b43d03881df1459a02b5b325593641
#
_entry.id   f6b43d03881df1459a02b5b325593641
#
_cell.length_a   1.000
_cell.length_b   1.000
_cell.length_c   1.000
_cell.angle_alpha   90.00
_cell.angle_beta   90.00
_cell.angle_gamma   90.00
#
_symmetry.space_group_name_H-M   'P 1'
#
loop_
_entity.id
_entity.type
_entity.pdbx_description
1 polymer ?
#
loop_
_entity_poly.entity_id
_entity_poly.type
_entity_poly.pdbx_seq_one_letter_code
_entity_poly.pdbx_strand_id
1 'polypeptide(L)'
;MTIKIGNAPCSWGVEFAGDPRNPDWRDVLRDCAEAGYAGIELGPVGFMPEDPPQVAEALAENGLELIGGVVFRAFHDPAQWDDVLDGSVRTCKALQAHGAQHLVLIDSISPRRAPTAGRYDAAERMDAAEWAAFRDRIAHVARMGAEDYGLTVGIHAHAAGFMDFEPELERLLDEVDDRILKICFDTGHHSYAGFDPVAFMERHIGRISYMHFKDIDPAVKADAIAKGTGFYEACGQGIFCNLGDGDVDFPRVRQILLDAGFDGWCTVEQDCDPTLPDTDPLRDARINRAYLASIGF
;
A
#
# COMPACT_ATOMS: atom_id res chain seq x y z
N MET A 1 0.79 -9.14 -22.17
CA MET A 1 1.25 -8.30 -21.07
C MET A 1 0.29 -7.14 -20.93
N THR A 2 -0.40 -7.05 -19.85
CA THR A 2 -1.35 -5.96 -19.59
C THR A 2 -1.10 -5.43 -18.17
N ILE A 3 -0.62 -4.19 -18.10
CA ILE A 3 -0.56 -3.48 -16.82
C ILE A 3 -1.93 -2.83 -16.63
N LYS A 4 -2.67 -3.27 -15.62
CA LYS A 4 -3.96 -2.71 -15.24
C LYS A 4 -3.76 -1.68 -14.14
N ILE A 5 -4.54 -0.61 -14.15
CA ILE A 5 -4.44 0.45 -13.14
C ILE A 5 -5.68 0.44 -12.26
N GLY A 6 -5.46 0.29 -10.97
CA GLY A 6 -6.44 0.39 -9.90
C GLY A 6 -6.21 1.57 -8.97
N ASN A 7 -7.08 1.70 -7.98
CA ASN A 7 -6.94 2.67 -6.89
C ASN A 7 -7.28 1.99 -5.56
N ALA A 8 -7.04 2.68 -4.45
CA ALA A 8 -7.33 2.18 -3.10
C ALA A 8 -8.14 3.20 -2.30
N PRO A 9 -8.99 2.75 -1.36
CA PRO A 9 -9.82 3.64 -0.55
C PRO A 9 -9.03 4.67 0.28
N CYS A 10 -7.73 4.45 0.56
CA CYS A 10 -6.88 5.44 1.23
C CYS A 10 -6.76 6.74 0.43
N SER A 11 -6.92 6.72 -0.90
CA SER A 11 -6.98 7.92 -1.73
C SER A 11 -8.23 8.79 -1.45
N TRP A 12 -9.23 8.25 -0.74
CA TRP A 12 -10.39 8.96 -0.22
C TRP A 12 -10.31 9.15 1.31
N GLY A 13 -9.13 8.98 1.90
CA GLY A 13 -8.88 9.16 3.33
C GLY A 13 -9.34 7.99 4.20
N VAL A 14 -9.60 6.82 3.62
CA VAL A 14 -10.06 5.63 4.35
C VAL A 14 -8.87 4.83 4.84
N GLU A 15 -8.46 5.05 6.08
CA GLU A 15 -7.37 4.31 6.72
C GLU A 15 -7.88 3.24 7.70
N PHE A 16 -8.92 3.57 8.47
CA PHE A 16 -9.53 2.65 9.45
C PHE A 16 -11.01 2.48 9.17
N ALA A 17 -11.50 1.25 9.11
CA ALA A 17 -12.90 0.94 8.77
C ALA A 17 -13.94 1.64 9.66
N GLY A 18 -13.63 1.82 10.94
CA GLY A 18 -14.55 2.39 11.93
C GLY A 18 -14.46 3.92 12.08
N ASP A 19 -13.67 4.61 11.26
CA ASP A 19 -13.57 6.07 11.36
C ASP A 19 -14.90 6.72 10.89
N PRO A 20 -15.57 7.52 11.74
CA PRO A 20 -16.84 8.17 11.38
C PRO A 20 -16.70 9.24 10.29
N ARG A 21 -15.47 9.61 9.91
CA ARG A 21 -15.17 10.57 8.84
C ARG A 21 -15.10 9.91 7.47
N ASN A 22 -15.07 8.56 7.43
CA ASN A 22 -15.01 7.83 6.16
C ASN A 22 -16.19 8.22 5.25
N PRO A 23 -15.94 8.38 3.94
CA PRO A 23 -17.00 8.48 2.96
C PRO A 23 -17.82 7.18 2.90
N ASP A 24 -19.01 7.23 2.31
CA ASP A 24 -19.76 6.00 1.99
C ASP A 24 -18.95 5.17 0.97
N TRP A 25 -18.82 3.88 1.21
CA TRP A 25 -18.02 3.00 0.37
C TRP A 25 -18.52 2.92 -1.08
N ARG A 26 -19.84 3.10 -1.31
CA ARG A 26 -20.39 3.16 -2.67
C ARG A 26 -20.00 4.43 -3.40
N ASP A 27 -19.89 5.54 -2.68
CA ASP A 27 -19.40 6.79 -3.26
C ASP A 27 -17.94 6.64 -3.70
N VAL A 28 -17.10 5.95 -2.90
CA VAL A 28 -15.71 5.65 -3.27
C VAL A 28 -15.65 4.77 -4.53
N LEU A 29 -16.50 3.73 -4.64
CA LEU A 29 -16.54 2.90 -5.86
C LEU A 29 -16.95 3.72 -7.10
N ARG A 30 -17.99 4.53 -6.96
CA ARG A 30 -18.45 5.40 -8.06
C ARG A 30 -17.35 6.36 -8.51
N ASP A 31 -16.72 7.05 -7.57
CA ASP A 31 -15.68 8.03 -7.85
C ASP A 31 -14.44 7.39 -8.47
N CYS A 32 -14.06 6.19 -8.00
CA CYS A 32 -12.98 5.39 -8.59
C CYS A 32 -13.27 5.06 -10.07
N ALA A 33 -14.48 4.58 -10.37
CA ALA A 33 -14.90 4.30 -11.73
C ALA A 33 -14.96 5.57 -12.60
N GLU A 34 -15.50 6.67 -12.06
CA GLU A 34 -15.59 7.97 -12.75
C GLU A 34 -14.22 8.58 -13.05
N ALA A 35 -13.22 8.32 -12.20
CA ALA A 35 -11.84 8.70 -12.45
C ALA A 35 -11.14 7.84 -13.54
N GLY A 36 -11.77 6.73 -13.98
CA GLY A 36 -11.29 5.89 -15.08
C GLY A 36 -10.37 4.75 -14.65
N TYR A 37 -10.46 4.30 -13.40
CA TYR A 37 -9.78 3.11 -12.94
C TYR A 37 -10.56 1.84 -13.30
N ALA A 38 -9.84 0.72 -13.45
CA ALA A 38 -10.43 -0.57 -13.81
C ALA A 38 -10.66 -1.48 -12.60
N GLY A 39 -10.09 -1.14 -11.45
CA GLY A 39 -10.23 -1.91 -10.23
C GLY A 39 -9.95 -1.09 -8.98
N ILE A 40 -10.29 -1.66 -7.85
CA ILE A 40 -10.11 -1.04 -6.54
C ILE A 40 -9.67 -2.08 -5.51
N GLU A 41 -8.92 -1.66 -4.51
CA GLU A 41 -8.64 -2.48 -3.33
C GLU A 41 -9.81 -2.49 -2.34
N LEU A 42 -9.82 -3.52 -1.49
CA LEU A 42 -10.83 -3.66 -0.43
C LEU A 42 -10.80 -2.50 0.58
N GLY A 43 -9.63 -1.88 0.75
CA GLY A 43 -9.37 -1.02 1.89
C GLY A 43 -9.31 -1.79 3.21
N PRO A 44 -9.41 -1.13 4.37
CA PRO A 44 -9.43 -1.80 5.66
C PRO A 44 -10.66 -2.69 5.77
N VAL A 45 -10.47 -3.96 6.18
CA VAL A 45 -11.58 -4.93 6.30
C VAL A 45 -12.67 -4.40 7.24
N GLY A 46 -13.91 -4.38 6.75
CA GLY A 46 -15.07 -3.80 7.42
C GLY A 46 -15.43 -2.38 6.94
N PHE A 47 -14.64 -1.76 6.05
CA PHE A 47 -15.04 -0.54 5.35
C PHE A 47 -16.14 -0.85 4.32
N MET A 48 -15.88 -1.78 3.42
CA MET A 48 -16.95 -2.38 2.61
C MET A 48 -17.69 -3.45 3.45
N PRO A 49 -18.98 -3.68 3.21
CA PRO A 49 -19.72 -4.74 3.90
C PRO A 49 -19.06 -6.11 3.75
N GLU A 50 -19.15 -6.94 4.80
CA GLU A 50 -18.68 -8.33 4.73
C GLU A 50 -19.74 -9.27 4.10
N ASP A 51 -20.69 -8.72 3.36
CA ASP A 51 -21.71 -9.44 2.58
C ASP A 51 -21.26 -9.49 1.10
N PRO A 52 -20.70 -10.63 0.62
CA PRO A 52 -20.12 -10.71 -0.70
C PRO A 52 -21.08 -10.36 -1.85
N PRO A 53 -22.36 -10.80 -1.85
CA PRO A 53 -23.32 -10.41 -2.89
C PRO A 53 -23.48 -8.89 -3.01
N GLN A 54 -23.55 -8.17 -1.91
CA GLN A 54 -23.75 -6.72 -1.89
C GLN A 54 -22.55 -5.98 -2.50
N VAL A 55 -21.34 -6.42 -2.17
CA VAL A 55 -20.11 -5.82 -2.72
C VAL A 55 -19.96 -6.18 -4.20
N ALA A 56 -20.22 -7.44 -4.57
CA ALA A 56 -20.15 -7.88 -5.98
C ALA A 56 -21.11 -7.11 -6.87
N GLU A 57 -22.35 -6.84 -6.42
CA GLU A 57 -23.33 -6.03 -7.14
C GLU A 57 -22.80 -4.61 -7.39
N ALA A 58 -22.30 -3.95 -6.33
CA ALA A 58 -21.79 -2.59 -6.43
C ALA A 58 -20.53 -2.48 -7.31
N LEU A 59 -19.63 -3.46 -7.27
CA LEU A 59 -18.47 -3.53 -8.16
C LEU A 59 -18.92 -3.67 -9.62
N ALA A 60 -19.88 -4.57 -9.89
CA ALA A 60 -20.41 -4.79 -11.24
C ALA A 60 -21.13 -3.55 -11.78
N GLU A 61 -21.93 -2.86 -10.98
CA GLU A 61 -22.59 -1.60 -11.34
C GLU A 61 -21.61 -0.52 -11.78
N ASN A 62 -20.42 -0.50 -11.18
CA ASN A 62 -19.35 0.46 -11.48
C ASN A 62 -18.32 -0.06 -12.49
N GLY A 63 -18.42 -1.33 -12.92
CA GLY A 63 -17.46 -1.92 -13.84
C GLY A 63 -16.05 -2.08 -13.25
N LEU A 64 -15.93 -2.25 -11.92
CA LEU A 64 -14.68 -2.40 -11.20
C LEU A 64 -14.39 -3.87 -10.87
N GLU A 65 -13.12 -4.26 -10.91
CA GLU A 65 -12.61 -5.50 -10.31
C GLU A 65 -12.13 -5.22 -8.88
N LEU A 66 -12.44 -6.11 -7.92
CA LEU A 66 -11.71 -6.12 -6.64
C LEU A 66 -10.34 -6.76 -6.87
N ILE A 67 -9.26 -6.06 -6.59
CA ILE A 67 -7.91 -6.47 -7.00
C ILE A 67 -7.04 -6.98 -5.86
N GLY A 68 -7.20 -6.46 -4.67
CA GLY A 68 -6.41 -6.79 -3.51
C GLY A 68 -7.00 -6.26 -2.21
N GLY A 69 -6.31 -6.51 -1.13
CA GLY A 69 -6.66 -5.97 0.17
C GLY A 69 -5.48 -5.97 1.12
N VAL A 70 -5.49 -5.02 2.02
CA VAL A 70 -4.40 -4.69 2.92
C VAL A 70 -4.67 -5.20 4.32
N VAL A 71 -3.66 -5.77 4.95
CA VAL A 71 -3.60 -6.06 6.38
C VAL A 71 -2.62 -5.07 7.01
N PHE A 72 -3.13 -3.89 7.36
CA PHE A 72 -2.39 -2.86 8.09
C PHE A 72 -2.57 -3.06 9.59
N ARG A 73 -1.65 -3.81 10.20
CA ARG A 73 -1.73 -4.23 11.60
C ARG A 73 -0.35 -4.23 12.26
N ALA A 74 -0.33 -4.21 13.60
CA ALA A 74 0.90 -4.15 14.38
C ALA A 74 1.61 -5.52 14.45
N PHE A 75 2.20 -5.96 13.34
CA PHE A 75 3.02 -7.19 13.30
C PHE A 75 4.20 -7.12 14.27
N HIS A 76 4.69 -5.92 14.57
CA HIS A 76 5.77 -5.70 15.53
C HIS A 76 5.37 -5.96 16.99
N ASP A 77 4.08 -5.86 17.34
CA ASP A 77 3.60 -6.01 18.72
C ASP A 77 3.03 -7.42 18.96
N PRO A 78 3.71 -8.26 19.78
CA PRO A 78 3.20 -9.59 20.08
C PRO A 78 1.85 -9.59 20.84
N ALA A 79 1.50 -8.49 21.52
CA ALA A 79 0.22 -8.38 22.22
C ALA A 79 -0.96 -8.19 21.26
N GLN A 80 -0.71 -7.78 20.03
CA GLN A 80 -1.72 -7.59 18.98
C GLN A 80 -1.87 -8.80 18.05
N TRP A 81 -1.22 -9.92 18.37
CA TRP A 81 -1.18 -11.06 17.44
C TRP A 81 -2.56 -11.63 17.09
N ASP A 82 -3.47 -11.68 18.03
CA ASP A 82 -4.85 -12.17 17.77
C ASP A 82 -5.60 -11.23 16.83
N ASP A 83 -5.41 -9.90 16.93
CA ASP A 83 -6.00 -8.91 16.02
C ASP A 83 -5.37 -9.01 14.61
N VAL A 84 -4.05 -9.22 14.54
CA VAL A 84 -3.36 -9.49 13.27
C VAL A 84 -3.94 -10.70 12.56
N LEU A 85 -4.13 -11.81 13.28
CA LEU A 85 -4.70 -13.05 12.72
C LEU A 85 -6.14 -12.86 12.29
N ASP A 86 -6.99 -12.28 13.14
CA ASP A 86 -8.42 -12.05 12.81
C ASP A 86 -8.55 -11.17 11.57
N GLY A 87 -7.85 -10.03 11.54
CA GLY A 87 -7.84 -9.13 10.39
C GLY A 87 -7.35 -9.83 9.12
N SER A 88 -6.30 -10.63 9.21
CA SER A 88 -5.74 -11.37 8.08
C SER A 88 -6.72 -12.39 7.52
N VAL A 89 -7.35 -13.19 8.40
CA VAL A 89 -8.35 -14.20 7.99
C VAL A 89 -9.56 -13.56 7.33
N ARG A 90 -10.07 -12.46 7.91
CA ARG A 90 -11.23 -11.74 7.34
C ARG A 90 -10.89 -11.14 5.98
N THR A 91 -9.71 -10.52 5.83
CA THR A 91 -9.23 -10.00 4.54
C THR A 91 -9.10 -11.13 3.51
N CYS A 92 -8.43 -12.25 3.84
CA CYS A 92 -8.30 -13.40 2.94
C CYS A 92 -9.66 -13.94 2.46
N LYS A 93 -10.63 -14.07 3.37
CA LYS A 93 -11.99 -14.52 3.02
C LYS A 93 -12.70 -13.55 2.09
N ALA A 94 -12.59 -12.25 2.33
CA ALA A 94 -13.17 -11.24 1.45
C ALA A 94 -12.53 -11.29 0.05
N LEU A 95 -11.20 -11.38 -0.04
CA LEU A 95 -10.50 -11.50 -1.32
C LEU A 95 -10.92 -12.76 -2.09
N GLN A 96 -10.96 -13.91 -1.41
CA GLN A 96 -11.39 -15.17 -2.01
C GLN A 96 -12.84 -15.11 -2.54
N ALA A 97 -13.74 -14.48 -1.79
CA ALA A 97 -15.15 -14.35 -2.17
C ALA A 97 -15.36 -13.54 -3.45
N HIS A 98 -14.45 -12.62 -3.76
CA HIS A 98 -14.49 -11.76 -4.95
C HIS A 98 -13.48 -12.15 -6.03
N GLY A 99 -12.70 -13.21 -5.85
CA GLY A 99 -11.68 -13.65 -6.80
C GLY A 99 -10.46 -12.72 -6.89
N ALA A 100 -10.29 -11.81 -5.91
CA ALA A 100 -9.13 -10.95 -5.82
C ALA A 100 -7.87 -11.76 -5.48
N GLN A 101 -6.72 -11.34 -6.02
CA GLN A 101 -5.50 -12.16 -6.00
C GLN A 101 -4.43 -11.67 -5.02
N HIS A 102 -4.46 -10.39 -4.62
CA HIS A 102 -3.35 -9.76 -3.90
C HIS A 102 -3.70 -9.52 -2.43
N LEU A 103 -2.90 -10.12 -1.53
CA LEU A 103 -2.91 -9.80 -0.10
C LEU A 103 -1.66 -8.99 0.22
N VAL A 104 -1.85 -7.77 0.72
CA VAL A 104 -0.75 -6.88 1.09
C VAL A 104 -0.59 -6.86 2.61
N LEU A 105 0.61 -7.18 3.10
CA LEU A 105 0.95 -7.11 4.51
C LEU A 105 1.71 -5.83 4.81
N ILE A 106 1.23 -5.04 5.75
CA ILE A 106 1.86 -3.80 6.20
C ILE A 106 1.99 -3.82 7.72
N ASP A 107 3.22 -3.63 8.21
CA ASP A 107 3.41 -3.37 9.63
C ASP A 107 2.98 -1.95 9.96
N SER A 108 1.98 -1.80 10.81
CA SER A 108 1.39 -0.50 11.12
C SER A 108 2.37 0.42 11.85
N ILE A 109 2.03 1.70 11.90
CA ILE A 109 2.84 2.73 12.55
C ILE A 109 3.10 2.37 14.00
N SER A 110 4.38 2.35 14.37
CA SER A 110 4.82 2.10 15.74
C SER A 110 5.16 3.40 16.46
N PRO A 111 4.70 3.61 17.71
CA PRO A 111 5.13 4.75 18.51
C PRO A 111 6.66 4.84 18.69
N ARG A 112 7.37 3.73 18.58
CA ARG A 112 8.85 3.68 18.62
C ARG A 112 9.49 4.24 17.35
N ARG A 113 8.81 4.12 16.20
CA ARG A 113 9.33 4.49 14.88
C ARG A 113 8.76 5.82 14.36
N ALA A 114 7.53 6.15 14.74
CA ALA A 114 6.84 7.37 14.27
C ALA A 114 7.67 8.67 14.45
N PRO A 115 8.43 8.87 15.55
CA PRO A 115 9.26 10.07 15.69
C PRO A 115 10.42 10.16 14.70
N THR A 116 10.77 9.06 14.03
CA THR A 116 11.92 8.97 13.12
C THR A 116 11.55 8.59 11.70
N ALA A 117 10.27 8.72 11.32
CA ALA A 117 9.81 8.49 9.94
C ALA A 117 10.72 9.19 8.91
N GLY A 118 11.10 8.49 7.84
CA GLY A 118 12.01 9.01 6.82
C GLY A 118 13.47 9.21 7.24
N ARG A 119 13.86 8.86 8.48
CA ARG A 119 15.21 9.09 9.02
C ARG A 119 15.89 7.78 9.42
N TYR A 120 16.42 7.08 8.43
CA TYR A 120 17.04 5.76 8.59
C TYR A 120 18.06 5.70 9.74
N ASP A 121 19.01 6.65 9.79
CA ASP A 121 20.11 6.63 10.78
C ASP A 121 19.63 6.87 12.21
N ALA A 122 18.49 7.53 12.40
CA ALA A 122 17.91 7.84 13.71
C ALA A 122 16.88 6.80 14.17
N ALA A 123 16.45 5.93 13.28
CA ALA A 123 15.36 4.99 13.54
C ALA A 123 15.78 3.89 14.51
N GLU A 124 14.91 3.57 15.47
CA GLU A 124 15.10 2.46 16.37
C GLU A 124 15.09 1.13 15.62
N ARG A 125 15.96 0.21 15.99
CA ARG A 125 16.07 -1.13 15.39
C ARG A 125 15.53 -2.19 16.33
N MET A 126 14.94 -3.21 15.78
CA MET A 126 14.66 -4.43 16.52
C MET A 126 15.95 -5.15 16.87
N ASP A 127 16.03 -5.68 18.09
CA ASP A 127 17.07 -6.65 18.40
C ASP A 127 16.86 -7.98 17.66
N ALA A 128 17.78 -8.93 17.80
CA ALA A 128 17.72 -10.19 17.07
C ALA A 128 16.50 -11.05 17.43
N ALA A 129 16.04 -11.00 18.68
CA ALA A 129 14.89 -11.79 19.13
C ALA A 129 13.57 -11.14 18.69
N GLU A 130 13.47 -9.81 18.81
CA GLU A 130 12.34 -9.03 18.29
C GLU A 130 12.17 -9.24 16.80
N TRP A 131 13.27 -9.12 16.03
CA TRP A 131 13.25 -9.35 14.58
C TRP A 131 12.81 -10.75 14.22
N ALA A 132 13.35 -11.78 14.86
CA ALA A 132 12.98 -13.16 14.56
C ALA A 132 11.47 -13.38 14.80
N ALA A 133 10.94 -12.88 15.91
CA ALA A 133 9.53 -12.99 16.22
C ALA A 133 8.64 -12.19 15.24
N PHE A 134 9.07 -11.00 14.82
CA PHE A 134 8.41 -10.18 13.83
C PHE A 134 8.36 -10.86 12.45
N ARG A 135 9.52 -11.30 11.95
CA ARG A 135 9.63 -12.08 10.72
C ARG A 135 8.72 -13.32 10.73
N ASP A 136 8.72 -14.08 11.83
CA ASP A 136 7.94 -15.31 11.95
C ASP A 136 6.43 -15.04 11.91
N ARG A 137 5.96 -13.91 12.46
CA ARG A 137 4.56 -13.47 12.35
C ARG A 137 4.19 -13.11 10.91
N ILE A 138 5.04 -12.36 10.21
CA ILE A 138 4.83 -12.05 8.77
C ILE A 138 4.81 -13.35 7.96
N ALA A 139 5.80 -14.22 8.15
CA ALA A 139 5.89 -15.49 7.42
C ALA A 139 4.70 -16.42 7.69
N HIS A 140 4.14 -16.39 8.92
CA HIS A 140 2.93 -17.17 9.25
C HIS A 140 1.73 -16.69 8.44
N VAL A 141 1.44 -15.39 8.42
CA VAL A 141 0.32 -14.83 7.66
C VAL A 141 0.56 -14.98 6.15
N ALA A 142 1.78 -14.79 5.69
CA ALA A 142 2.14 -14.99 4.28
C ALA A 142 1.86 -16.44 3.84
N ARG A 143 2.28 -17.42 4.64
CA ARG A 143 2.00 -18.84 4.37
C ARG A 143 0.52 -19.14 4.35
N MET A 144 -0.24 -18.67 5.34
CA MET A 144 -1.69 -18.82 5.39
C MET A 144 -2.34 -18.24 4.12
N GLY A 145 -2.01 -17.01 3.74
CA GLY A 145 -2.56 -16.37 2.54
C GLY A 145 -2.24 -17.16 1.27
N ALA A 146 -0.99 -17.62 1.11
CA ALA A 146 -0.56 -18.34 -0.07
C ALA A 146 -1.07 -19.78 -0.13
N GLU A 147 -0.96 -20.55 0.96
CA GLU A 147 -1.24 -22.00 0.95
C GLU A 147 -2.71 -22.30 1.21
N ASP A 148 -3.40 -21.58 2.14
CA ASP A 148 -4.78 -21.88 2.51
C ASP A 148 -5.80 -21.12 1.65
N TYR A 149 -5.45 -19.92 1.14
CA TYR A 149 -6.34 -19.08 0.35
C TYR A 149 -5.93 -18.91 -1.12
N GLY A 150 -4.74 -19.39 -1.52
CA GLY A 150 -4.25 -19.30 -2.90
C GLY A 150 -3.93 -17.88 -3.37
N LEU A 151 -3.62 -16.97 -2.45
CA LEU A 151 -3.34 -15.57 -2.74
C LEU A 151 -1.85 -15.34 -3.04
N THR A 152 -1.56 -14.33 -3.84
CA THR A 152 -0.23 -13.76 -3.95
C THR A 152 -0.03 -12.77 -2.81
N VAL A 153 0.87 -13.08 -1.88
CA VAL A 153 1.10 -12.25 -0.70
C VAL A 153 2.31 -11.36 -0.93
N GLY A 154 2.12 -10.05 -0.79
CA GLY A 154 3.17 -9.05 -0.88
C GLY A 154 3.40 -8.33 0.43
N ILE A 155 4.67 -8.19 0.83
CA ILE A 155 5.05 -7.27 1.90
C ILE A 155 5.19 -5.86 1.32
N HIS A 156 4.66 -4.88 2.03
CA HIS A 156 4.76 -3.47 1.70
C HIS A 156 5.54 -2.75 2.81
N ALA A 157 6.66 -2.14 2.46
CA ALA A 157 7.41 -1.29 3.36
C ALA A 157 6.68 0.05 3.53
N HIS A 158 6.33 0.40 4.78
CA HIS A 158 5.51 1.56 5.11
C HIS A 158 6.20 2.45 6.15
N ALA A 159 6.15 3.75 5.93
CA ALA A 159 6.76 4.73 6.82
C ALA A 159 6.31 4.57 8.27
N ALA A 160 7.27 4.68 9.19
CA ALA A 160 7.07 4.59 10.63
C ALA A 160 6.66 3.22 11.19
N GLY A 161 6.60 2.16 10.38
CA GLY A 161 6.58 0.76 10.81
C GLY A 161 7.98 0.22 11.09
N PHE A 162 8.12 -1.03 11.50
CA PHE A 162 9.41 -1.73 11.57
C PHE A 162 9.77 -2.44 10.25
N MET A 163 8.91 -2.33 9.24
CA MET A 163 9.18 -2.63 7.85
C MET A 163 9.03 -1.33 7.07
N ASP A 164 10.03 -0.44 7.14
CA ASP A 164 10.03 0.90 6.57
C ASP A 164 11.18 1.05 5.56
N PHE A 165 12.39 0.68 5.95
CA PHE A 165 13.60 0.96 5.20
C PHE A 165 14.05 -0.20 4.31
N GLU A 166 14.69 0.12 3.19
CA GLU A 166 15.21 -0.85 2.23
C GLU A 166 16.02 -1.99 2.87
N PRO A 167 16.98 -1.77 3.79
CA PRO A 167 17.72 -2.86 4.41
C PRO A 167 16.87 -3.80 5.29
N GLU A 168 15.76 -3.31 5.84
CA GLU A 168 14.81 -4.14 6.60
C GLU A 168 14.03 -5.04 5.65
N LEU A 169 13.58 -4.47 4.52
CA LEU A 169 12.88 -5.20 3.47
C LEU A 169 13.79 -6.26 2.84
N GLU A 170 15.02 -5.90 2.44
CA GLU A 170 15.98 -6.84 1.87
C GLU A 170 16.28 -7.99 2.84
N ARG A 171 16.50 -7.71 4.11
CA ARG A 171 16.68 -8.73 5.14
C ARG A 171 15.50 -9.69 5.25
N LEU A 172 14.27 -9.18 5.23
CA LEU A 172 13.08 -10.04 5.27
C LEU A 172 13.00 -10.94 4.04
N LEU A 173 13.30 -10.41 2.85
CA LEU A 173 13.29 -11.15 1.59
C LEU A 173 14.36 -12.25 1.55
N ASP A 174 15.49 -12.05 2.21
CA ASP A 174 16.55 -13.07 2.33
C ASP A 174 16.16 -14.19 3.31
N GLU A 175 15.37 -13.88 4.34
CA GLU A 175 15.01 -14.81 5.39
C GLU A 175 13.65 -15.54 5.15
N VAL A 176 12.81 -15.07 4.21
CA VAL A 176 11.48 -15.64 3.94
C VAL A 176 11.40 -16.16 2.49
N ASP A 177 10.88 -17.37 2.35
CA ASP A 177 10.73 -18.09 1.08
C ASP A 177 9.90 -17.27 0.08
N ASP A 178 10.44 -17.13 -1.15
CA ASP A 178 9.81 -16.35 -2.21
C ASP A 178 8.52 -16.97 -2.78
N ARG A 179 8.26 -18.22 -2.48
CA ARG A 179 7.02 -18.90 -2.85
C ARG A 179 5.82 -18.44 -2.03
N ILE A 180 6.06 -17.94 -0.81
CA ILE A 180 4.99 -17.50 0.09
C ILE A 180 4.95 -15.98 0.27
N LEU A 181 6.07 -15.26 0.00
CA LEU A 181 6.14 -13.82 0.19
C LEU A 181 6.82 -13.14 -0.99
N LYS A 182 6.11 -12.27 -1.65
CA LYS A 182 6.57 -11.36 -2.71
C LYS A 182 6.67 -9.94 -2.16
N ILE A 183 6.82 -8.97 -3.05
CA ILE A 183 6.80 -7.54 -2.73
C ILE A 183 5.54 -6.93 -3.35
N CYS A 184 4.79 -6.20 -2.52
CA CYS A 184 3.96 -5.09 -2.97
C CYS A 184 4.82 -3.83 -2.84
N PHE A 185 5.29 -3.32 -3.96
CA PHE A 185 6.25 -2.22 -3.93
C PHE A 185 5.55 -0.86 -4.04
N ASP A 186 5.72 -0.04 -3.01
CA ASP A 186 5.24 1.34 -2.99
C ASP A 186 6.37 2.32 -3.30
N THR A 187 6.20 3.11 -4.35
CA THR A 187 7.20 4.06 -4.82
C THR A 187 7.36 5.26 -3.89
N GLY A 188 6.27 5.76 -3.32
CA GLY A 188 6.27 6.93 -2.45
C GLY A 188 6.82 6.64 -1.06
N HIS A 189 6.38 5.56 -0.43
CA HIS A 189 6.93 5.16 0.88
C HIS A 189 8.43 4.84 0.79
N HIS A 190 8.87 4.21 -0.29
CA HIS A 190 10.29 3.93 -0.51
C HIS A 190 11.09 5.22 -0.68
N SER A 191 10.57 6.19 -1.45
CA SER A 191 11.18 7.52 -1.55
C SER A 191 11.15 8.25 -0.20
N TYR A 192 10.06 8.19 0.58
CA TYR A 192 9.98 8.80 1.91
C TYR A 192 11.04 8.23 2.85
N ALA A 193 11.28 6.94 2.81
CA ALA A 193 12.34 6.27 3.58
C ALA A 193 13.77 6.72 3.19
N GLY A 194 13.92 7.49 2.11
CA GLY A 194 15.20 8.06 1.66
C GLY A 194 15.95 7.19 0.68
N PHE A 195 15.29 6.24 0.02
CA PHE A 195 15.89 5.34 -0.97
C PHE A 195 15.33 5.62 -2.37
N ASP A 196 16.09 5.24 -3.39
CA ASP A 196 15.69 5.40 -4.79
C ASP A 196 14.79 4.25 -5.24
N PRO A 197 13.48 4.49 -5.51
CA PRO A 197 12.55 3.44 -5.90
C PRO A 197 12.94 2.79 -7.24
N VAL A 198 13.51 3.54 -8.19
CA VAL A 198 13.95 3.00 -9.48
C VAL A 198 15.11 2.03 -9.29
N ALA A 199 16.12 2.42 -8.52
CA ALA A 199 17.26 1.57 -8.24
C ALA A 199 16.87 0.29 -7.48
N PHE A 200 15.91 0.37 -6.55
CA PHE A 200 15.36 -0.81 -5.88
C PHE A 200 14.63 -1.74 -6.85
N MET A 201 13.74 -1.21 -7.68
CA MET A 201 13.01 -1.99 -8.67
C MET A 201 13.94 -2.73 -9.64
N GLU A 202 15.00 -2.07 -10.13
CA GLU A 202 15.99 -2.72 -11.02
C GLU A 202 16.65 -3.95 -10.39
N ARG A 203 16.87 -3.92 -9.06
CA ARG A 203 17.46 -5.07 -8.34
C ARG A 203 16.45 -6.17 -8.02
N HIS A 204 15.21 -5.81 -7.73
CA HIS A 204 14.24 -6.69 -7.10
C HIS A 204 12.98 -6.98 -7.94
N ILE A 205 12.95 -6.55 -9.22
CA ILE A 205 11.76 -6.68 -10.07
C ILE A 205 11.21 -8.12 -10.15
N GLY A 206 12.06 -9.13 -10.06
CA GLY A 206 11.64 -10.54 -10.05
C GLY A 206 10.87 -10.98 -8.78
N ARG A 207 10.92 -10.19 -7.72
CA ARG A 207 10.18 -10.41 -6.47
C ARG A 207 8.93 -9.52 -6.37
N ILE A 208 8.80 -8.48 -7.21
CA ILE A 208 7.66 -7.57 -7.22
C ILE A 208 6.49 -8.25 -7.94
N SER A 209 5.38 -8.45 -7.23
CA SER A 209 4.16 -9.05 -7.78
C SER A 209 3.00 -8.06 -7.86
N TYR A 210 3.11 -6.93 -7.18
CA TYR A 210 2.09 -5.91 -7.08
C TYR A 210 2.74 -4.56 -6.83
N MET A 211 2.12 -3.48 -7.28
CA MET A 211 2.68 -2.12 -7.16
C MET A 211 1.67 -1.18 -6.52
N HIS A 212 2.16 -0.34 -5.59
CA HIS A 212 1.50 0.89 -5.21
C HIS A 212 2.24 2.08 -5.83
N PHE A 213 1.53 2.83 -6.64
CA PHE A 213 2.03 4.06 -7.24
C PHE A 213 1.66 5.24 -6.38
N LYS A 214 2.65 5.79 -5.73
CA LYS A 214 2.55 6.94 -4.84
C LYS A 214 3.72 7.87 -5.14
N ASP A 215 3.47 9.17 -5.18
CA ASP A 215 4.51 10.17 -5.42
C ASP A 215 4.70 11.06 -4.20
N ILE A 216 5.86 11.66 -4.07
CA ILE A 216 6.24 12.40 -2.88
C ILE A 216 6.80 13.79 -3.26
N ASP A 217 6.27 14.82 -2.61
CA ASP A 217 6.80 16.18 -2.76
C ASP A 217 8.16 16.30 -2.05
N PRO A 218 9.26 16.49 -2.78
CA PRO A 218 10.60 16.53 -2.21
C PRO A 218 10.83 17.72 -1.27
N ALA A 219 10.11 18.83 -1.45
CA ALA A 219 10.24 20.00 -0.59
C ALA A 219 9.52 19.79 0.75
N VAL A 220 8.30 19.23 0.72
CA VAL A 220 7.56 18.87 1.93
C VAL A 220 8.31 17.78 2.70
N LYS A 221 8.84 16.75 2.01
CA LYS A 221 9.68 15.72 2.60
C LYS A 221 10.90 16.30 3.31
N ALA A 222 11.64 17.17 2.64
CA ALA A 222 12.85 17.78 3.21
C ALA A 222 12.52 18.61 4.47
N ASP A 223 11.42 19.36 4.44
CA ASP A 223 10.95 20.14 5.58
C ASP A 223 10.50 19.25 6.75
N ALA A 224 9.73 18.21 6.47
CA ALA A 224 9.27 17.24 7.47
C ALA A 224 10.46 16.54 8.16
N ILE A 225 11.45 16.08 7.39
CA ILE A 225 12.67 15.46 7.92
C ILE A 225 13.47 16.45 8.78
N ALA A 226 13.64 17.70 8.33
CA ALA A 226 14.40 18.72 9.06
C ALA A 226 13.74 19.10 10.39
N LYS A 227 12.40 19.13 10.42
CA LYS A 227 11.62 19.45 11.63
C LYS A 227 11.36 18.25 12.53
N GLY A 228 11.57 17.03 12.05
CA GLY A 228 11.17 15.80 12.75
C GLY A 228 9.66 15.63 12.83
N THR A 229 8.94 16.08 11.79
CA THR A 229 7.49 15.94 11.67
C THR A 229 7.10 14.46 11.64
N GLY A 230 6.07 14.09 12.39
CA GLY A 230 5.54 12.72 12.38
C GLY A 230 4.79 12.41 11.08
N PHE A 231 4.61 11.11 10.80
CA PHE A 231 4.04 10.63 9.54
C PHE A 231 2.67 11.26 9.21
N TYR A 232 1.68 11.18 10.10
CA TYR A 232 0.34 11.73 9.85
C TYR A 232 0.33 13.25 9.66
N GLU A 233 1.16 13.97 10.41
CA GLU A 233 1.30 15.41 10.24
C GLU A 233 1.92 15.75 8.87
N ALA A 234 2.89 14.96 8.42
CA ALA A 234 3.50 15.12 7.10
C ALA A 234 2.47 14.83 5.97
N CYS A 235 1.62 13.81 6.14
CA CYS A 235 0.49 13.57 5.23
C CYS A 235 -0.45 14.78 5.16
N GLY A 236 -0.83 15.34 6.31
CA GLY A 236 -1.65 16.56 6.37
C GLY A 236 -0.97 17.81 5.77
N GLN A 237 0.35 17.80 5.61
CA GLN A 237 1.11 18.85 4.93
C GLN A 237 1.27 18.60 3.42
N GLY A 238 0.71 17.50 2.89
CA GLY A 238 0.74 17.17 1.47
C GLY A 238 2.05 16.51 1.02
N ILE A 239 2.68 15.70 1.89
CA ILE A 239 3.91 14.98 1.52
C ILE A 239 3.68 14.02 0.37
N PHE A 240 2.50 13.39 0.29
CA PHE A 240 2.09 12.63 -0.89
C PHE A 240 1.34 13.54 -1.84
N CYS A 241 1.89 13.73 -3.03
CA CYS A 241 1.37 14.62 -4.06
C CYS A 241 0.76 13.83 -5.23
N ASN A 242 0.21 14.53 -6.21
CA ASN A 242 -0.25 13.89 -7.42
C ASN A 242 0.91 13.27 -8.18
N LEU A 243 0.66 12.14 -8.83
CA LEU A 243 1.67 11.44 -9.63
C LEU A 243 2.23 12.35 -10.72
N GLY A 244 3.56 12.44 -10.77
CA GLY A 244 4.30 13.28 -11.70
C GLY A 244 4.59 14.70 -11.19
N ASP A 245 4.05 15.08 -10.04
CA ASP A 245 4.37 16.36 -9.37
C ASP A 245 5.51 16.20 -8.35
N GLY A 246 5.88 14.94 -8.03
CA GLY A 246 6.91 14.59 -7.05
C GLY A 246 8.25 14.18 -7.67
N ASP A 247 9.03 13.39 -6.92
CA ASP A 247 10.38 12.98 -7.29
C ASP A 247 10.50 11.57 -7.90
N VAL A 248 9.38 10.81 -8.00
CA VAL A 248 9.38 9.46 -8.58
C VAL A 248 9.40 9.50 -10.11
N ASP A 249 10.39 8.85 -10.73
CA ASP A 249 10.50 8.73 -12.20
C ASP A 249 9.55 7.63 -12.72
N PHE A 250 8.24 7.93 -12.81
CA PHE A 250 7.24 6.99 -13.33
C PHE A 250 7.48 6.54 -14.78
N PRO A 251 7.98 7.35 -15.71
CA PRO A 251 8.42 6.87 -17.03
C PRO A 251 9.46 5.75 -16.92
N ARG A 252 10.43 5.85 -16.02
CA ARG A 252 11.43 4.80 -15.80
C ARG A 252 10.83 3.59 -15.08
N VAL A 253 9.98 3.80 -14.06
CA VAL A 253 9.19 2.73 -13.41
C VAL A 253 8.42 1.91 -14.45
N ARG A 254 7.72 2.59 -15.35
CA ARG A 254 7.00 1.93 -16.45
C ARG A 254 7.93 1.11 -17.34
N GLN A 255 9.07 1.66 -17.72
CA GLN A 255 10.02 0.96 -18.60
C GLN A 255 10.53 -0.32 -17.94
N ILE A 256 10.85 -0.29 -16.63
CA ILE A 256 11.29 -1.47 -15.88
C ILE A 256 10.19 -2.55 -15.86
N LEU A 257 8.94 -2.18 -15.62
CA LEU A 257 7.82 -3.12 -15.64
C LEU A 257 7.64 -3.78 -17.01
N LEU A 258 7.76 -3.00 -18.10
CA LEU A 258 7.67 -3.52 -19.46
C LEU A 258 8.83 -4.45 -19.80
N ASP A 259 10.05 -4.07 -19.48
CA ASP A 259 11.26 -4.85 -19.76
C ASP A 259 11.26 -6.19 -19.00
N ALA A 260 10.68 -6.20 -17.80
CA ALA A 260 10.51 -7.40 -16.99
C ALA A 260 9.33 -8.27 -17.43
N GLY A 261 8.49 -7.78 -18.34
CA GLY A 261 7.28 -8.50 -18.74
C GLY A 261 6.21 -8.55 -17.65
N PHE A 262 6.14 -7.53 -16.80
CA PHE A 262 5.14 -7.46 -15.74
C PHE A 262 3.72 -7.54 -16.30
N ASP A 263 2.91 -8.43 -15.75
CA ASP A 263 1.52 -8.64 -16.16
C ASP A 263 0.66 -8.69 -14.87
N GLY A 264 -0.01 -7.60 -14.58
CA GLY A 264 -0.69 -7.47 -13.30
C GLY A 264 -1.23 -6.07 -13.01
N TRP A 265 -1.48 -5.82 -11.74
CA TRP A 265 -2.06 -4.58 -11.25
C TRP A 265 -1.01 -3.63 -10.66
N CYS A 266 -1.21 -2.36 -10.93
CA CYS A 266 -0.58 -1.26 -10.23
C CYS A 266 -1.70 -0.38 -9.65
N THR A 267 -1.71 -0.20 -8.34
CA THR A 267 -2.72 0.59 -7.62
C THR A 267 -2.17 1.97 -7.32
N VAL A 268 -2.93 2.99 -7.66
CA VAL A 268 -2.62 4.37 -7.25
C VAL A 268 -3.05 4.55 -5.80
N GLU A 269 -2.18 5.14 -5.01
CA GLU A 269 -2.47 5.55 -3.64
C GLU A 269 -2.02 6.98 -3.40
N GLN A 270 -2.84 7.74 -2.71
CA GLN A 270 -2.50 9.09 -2.25
C GLN A 270 -3.13 9.31 -0.88
N ASP A 271 -2.34 9.06 0.17
CA ASP A 271 -2.83 9.26 1.53
C ASP A 271 -3.17 10.74 1.73
N CYS A 272 -4.41 11.00 2.06
CA CYS A 272 -4.92 12.35 2.24
C CYS A 272 -5.78 12.46 3.51
N ASP A 273 -5.90 13.67 4.03
CA ASP A 273 -6.90 13.99 5.03
C ASP A 273 -8.09 14.68 4.34
N PRO A 274 -9.21 13.97 4.10
CA PRO A 274 -10.36 14.52 3.38
C PRO A 274 -11.09 15.62 4.14
N THR A 275 -10.71 15.87 5.38
CA THR A 275 -11.29 16.96 6.20
C THR A 275 -10.63 18.32 5.96
N LEU A 276 -9.49 18.33 5.26
CA LEU A 276 -8.80 19.57 4.91
C LEU A 276 -9.55 20.33 3.79
N PRO A 277 -9.61 21.65 3.84
CA PRO A 277 -10.46 22.46 2.94
C PRO A 277 -10.16 22.30 1.44
N ASP A 278 -8.91 21.99 1.08
CA ASP A 278 -8.45 21.92 -0.31
C ASP A 278 -8.34 20.49 -0.84
N THR A 279 -8.75 19.49 -0.05
CA THR A 279 -8.71 18.08 -0.46
C THR A 279 -9.92 17.75 -1.31
N ASP A 280 -9.67 17.23 -2.51
CA ASP A 280 -10.68 16.74 -3.46
C ASP A 280 -10.21 15.42 -4.06
N PRO A 281 -10.52 14.28 -3.39
CA PRO A 281 -10.05 12.96 -3.80
C PRO A 281 -10.40 12.56 -5.23
N LEU A 282 -11.62 12.90 -5.69
CA LEU A 282 -12.02 12.59 -7.06
C LEU A 282 -11.24 13.39 -8.10
N ARG A 283 -10.99 14.68 -7.84
CA ARG A 283 -10.14 15.52 -8.70
C ARG A 283 -8.72 14.93 -8.78
N ASP A 284 -8.14 14.58 -7.64
CA ASP A 284 -6.77 14.10 -7.56
C ASP A 284 -6.65 12.69 -8.19
N ALA A 285 -7.64 11.83 -7.98
CA ALA A 285 -7.74 10.54 -8.67
C ALA A 285 -7.77 10.68 -10.21
N ARG A 286 -8.52 11.66 -10.74
CA ARG A 286 -8.55 11.96 -12.18
C ARG A 286 -7.21 12.48 -12.70
N ILE A 287 -6.55 13.36 -11.95
CA ILE A 287 -5.22 13.89 -12.31
C ILE A 287 -4.22 12.75 -12.41
N ASN A 288 -4.16 11.90 -11.38
CA ASN A 288 -3.27 10.75 -11.32
C ASN A 288 -3.52 9.78 -12.49
N ARG A 289 -4.79 9.47 -12.78
CA ARG A 289 -5.13 8.57 -13.89
C ARG A 289 -4.76 9.17 -15.25
N ALA A 290 -5.01 10.48 -15.43
CA ALA A 290 -4.65 11.20 -16.67
C ALA A 290 -3.14 11.25 -16.87
N TYR A 291 -2.37 11.50 -15.81
CA TYR A 291 -0.91 11.46 -15.87
C TYR A 291 -0.40 10.08 -16.31
N LEU A 292 -0.85 9.00 -15.68
CA LEU A 292 -0.45 7.64 -16.05
C LEU A 292 -0.80 7.33 -17.52
N ALA A 293 -1.98 7.73 -17.99
CA ALA A 293 -2.35 7.58 -19.40
C ALA A 293 -1.40 8.36 -20.33
N SER A 294 -0.96 9.56 -19.93
CA SER A 294 -0.07 10.42 -20.73
C SER A 294 1.32 9.81 -20.93
N ILE A 295 1.77 8.97 -20.00
CA ILE A 295 3.05 8.26 -20.09
C ILE A 295 2.90 6.81 -20.57
N GLY A 296 1.66 6.39 -20.92
CA GLY A 296 1.37 5.13 -21.63
C GLY A 296 0.97 3.94 -20.77
N PHE A 297 0.54 4.18 -19.50
CA PHE A 297 -0.18 3.18 -18.68
C PHE A 297 -1.64 3.04 -19.05
#